data_a7f5588d02a4b960210b4f682614c4b4
#
_entry.id   a7f5588d02a4b960210b4f682614c4b4
#
_cell.length_a   1.000
_cell.length_b   1.000
_cell.length_c   1.000
_cell.angle_alpha   90.00
_cell.angle_beta   90.00
_cell.angle_gamma   90.00
#
_symmetry.space_group_name_H-M   'P 1'
#
loop_
_entity.id
_entity.type
_entity.pdbx_description
1 polymer ?
#
loop_
_entity_poly.entity_id
_entity_poly.type
_entity_poly.pdbx_seq_one_letter_code
_entity_poly.pdbx_strand_id
1 'polypeptide(L)'
;LRKTLRDHGVYGTQVSVHHVKQLSQLPFVGNWANFVVTTTRTDAALVKEMERMVRPDGGVAVVVAQSKVELPPHFSSVNTVEGQHWYHYSRPALPGAGDWTHLYGDPDNAAFTGEDLGGASSTEDLDIQWVGRPGPRYQADRSGRKPSPLATGGRLFLQGLHRIIALDSFNGTVIWSLEIPNLERFNVPRDCSNWCAT
;
A
#
# COMPACT_ATOMS: atom_id res chain seq x y z
N LEU A 1 -7.53 23.61 -15.52
CA LEU A 1 -7.38 22.18 -15.18
C LEU A 1 -8.40 21.72 -14.13
N ARG A 2 -8.43 22.30 -12.87
CA ARG A 2 -9.40 21.87 -11.84
C ARG A 2 -10.86 22.00 -12.30
N LYS A 3 -11.21 23.08 -12.99
CA LYS A 3 -12.55 23.29 -13.55
C LYS A 3 -12.88 22.18 -14.54
N THR A 4 -12.02 21.94 -15.50
CA THR A 4 -12.19 20.89 -16.52
C THR A 4 -12.42 19.52 -15.87
N LEU A 5 -11.63 19.16 -14.87
CA LEU A 5 -11.79 17.87 -14.16
C LEU A 5 -13.11 17.77 -13.39
N ARG A 6 -13.62 18.89 -12.84
CA ARG A 6 -14.95 18.92 -12.19
C ARG A 6 -16.07 18.76 -13.22
N ASP A 7 -15.96 19.45 -14.36
CA ASP A 7 -16.96 19.38 -15.43
C ASP A 7 -17.09 17.94 -15.98
N HIS A 8 -16.00 17.14 -15.90
CA HIS A 8 -16.00 15.73 -16.27
C HIS A 8 -16.31 14.78 -15.09
N GLY A 9 -16.61 15.27 -13.91
CA GLY A 9 -16.97 14.47 -12.74
C GLY A 9 -15.85 13.61 -12.14
N VAL A 10 -14.60 13.83 -12.53
CA VAL A 10 -13.45 13.02 -12.08
C VAL A 10 -12.61 13.69 -10.97
N TYR A 11 -12.79 14.99 -10.73
CA TYR A 11 -12.04 15.70 -9.71
C TYR A 11 -12.45 15.31 -8.30
N GLY A 12 -11.48 14.91 -7.49
CA GLY A 12 -11.68 14.48 -6.12
C GLY A 12 -12.07 13.01 -5.95
N THR A 13 -12.43 12.32 -7.04
CA THR A 13 -12.76 10.89 -7.04
C THR A 13 -11.68 10.04 -7.71
N GLN A 14 -11.17 10.50 -8.84
CA GLN A 14 -10.13 9.80 -9.61
C GLN A 14 -8.87 10.64 -9.74
N VAL A 15 -8.99 11.96 -9.82
CA VAL A 15 -7.89 12.90 -10.01
C VAL A 15 -8.00 14.05 -9.03
N SER A 16 -6.90 14.40 -8.39
CA SER A 16 -6.74 15.62 -7.59
C SER A 16 -5.58 16.45 -8.10
N VAL A 17 -5.71 17.77 -8.00
CA VAL A 17 -4.64 18.71 -8.38
C VAL A 17 -4.27 19.54 -7.17
N HIS A 18 -3.05 19.41 -6.74
CA HIS A 18 -2.48 20.13 -5.60
C HIS A 18 -1.47 21.17 -6.09
N HIS A 19 -1.59 22.38 -5.58
CA HIS A 19 -0.55 23.40 -5.72
C HIS A 19 0.33 23.34 -4.48
N VAL A 20 1.59 22.96 -4.67
CA VAL A 20 2.58 22.85 -3.59
C VAL A 20 3.64 23.93 -3.74
N LYS A 21 4.12 24.44 -2.61
CA LYS A 21 5.19 25.46 -2.60
C LYS A 21 6.57 24.87 -2.79
N GLN A 22 6.76 23.64 -2.33
CA GLN A 22 8.03 22.93 -2.38
C GLN A 22 7.76 21.47 -2.76
N LEU A 23 8.47 20.97 -3.77
CA LEU A 23 8.35 19.57 -4.20
C LEU A 23 9.06 18.59 -3.25
N SER A 24 9.94 19.09 -2.41
CA SER A 24 10.63 18.30 -1.40
C SER A 24 9.82 18.07 -0.11
N GLN A 25 8.60 18.57 -0.05
CA GLN A 25 7.70 18.38 1.08
C GLN A 25 6.25 18.37 0.58
N LEU A 26 5.78 17.20 0.17
CA LEU A 26 4.44 17.03 -0.33
C LEU A 26 3.45 16.73 0.81
N PRO A 27 2.20 17.22 0.72
CA PRO A 27 1.20 17.05 1.78
C PRO A 27 0.55 15.66 1.76
N PHE A 28 1.36 14.62 1.66
CA PHE A 28 0.92 13.24 1.65
C PHE A 28 1.68 12.43 2.69
N VAL A 29 1.04 11.40 3.21
CA VAL A 29 1.69 10.42 4.08
C VAL A 29 2.78 9.66 3.33
N GLY A 30 3.73 9.08 4.05
CA GLY A 30 4.72 8.18 3.46
C GLY A 30 4.11 6.84 3.06
N ASN A 31 4.85 6.06 2.28
CA ASN A 31 4.56 4.64 2.01
C ASN A 31 3.20 4.34 1.35
N TRP A 32 2.59 5.27 0.63
CA TRP A 32 1.22 5.07 0.13
C TRP A 32 1.08 4.97 -1.38
N ALA A 33 1.99 5.58 -2.14
CA ALA A 33 1.84 5.70 -3.59
C ALA A 33 2.36 4.45 -4.30
N ASN A 34 1.53 3.83 -5.13
CA ASN A 34 1.95 2.69 -5.95
C ASN A 34 2.92 3.12 -7.04
N PHE A 35 2.74 4.35 -7.53
CA PHE A 35 3.56 4.92 -8.59
C PHE A 35 3.75 6.42 -8.37
N VAL A 36 4.99 6.87 -8.47
CA VAL A 36 5.37 8.30 -8.41
C VAL A 36 6.22 8.63 -9.62
N VAL A 37 5.87 9.67 -10.36
CA VAL A 37 6.65 10.12 -11.51
C VAL A 37 6.97 11.60 -11.39
N THR A 38 8.20 11.98 -11.73
CA THR A 38 8.59 13.37 -11.93
C THR A 38 9.09 13.60 -13.35
N THR A 39 8.70 14.73 -13.93
CA THR A 39 9.16 15.23 -15.23
C THR A 39 9.84 16.60 -15.11
N THR A 40 10.06 17.04 -13.87
CA THR A 40 10.69 18.32 -13.56
C THR A 40 12.18 18.14 -13.24
N ARG A 41 12.88 19.26 -13.08
CA ARG A 41 14.25 19.22 -12.57
C ARG A 41 14.30 18.48 -11.24
N THR A 42 15.17 17.49 -11.16
CA THR A 42 15.29 16.58 -10.03
C THR A 42 16.51 16.95 -9.20
N ASP A 43 16.31 17.16 -7.91
CA ASP A 43 17.35 17.32 -6.91
C ASP A 43 17.24 16.22 -5.84
N ALA A 44 18.25 16.10 -4.99
CA ALA A 44 18.30 15.08 -3.95
C ALA A 44 17.11 15.15 -2.97
N ALA A 45 16.59 16.35 -2.71
CA ALA A 45 15.48 16.52 -1.79
C ALA A 45 14.15 16.00 -2.41
N LEU A 46 13.92 16.24 -3.71
CA LEU A 46 12.77 15.68 -4.42
C LEU A 46 12.88 14.16 -4.52
N VAL A 47 14.06 13.62 -4.82
CA VAL A 47 14.26 12.16 -4.88
C VAL A 47 13.93 11.52 -3.54
N LYS A 48 14.42 12.06 -2.42
CA LYS A 48 14.12 11.59 -1.08
C LYS A 48 12.61 11.64 -0.78
N GLU A 49 11.93 12.68 -1.24
CA GLU A 49 10.49 12.82 -1.07
C GLU A 49 9.70 11.79 -1.91
N MET A 50 10.14 11.50 -3.12
CA MET A 50 9.58 10.43 -3.94
C MET A 50 9.75 9.06 -3.26
N GLU A 51 10.94 8.77 -2.74
CA GLU A 51 11.22 7.53 -1.99
C GLU A 51 10.35 7.41 -0.74
N ARG A 52 10.12 8.51 -0.04
CA ARG A 52 9.23 8.54 1.13
C ARG A 52 7.78 8.17 0.77
N MET A 53 7.31 8.66 -0.38
CA MET A 53 5.92 8.47 -0.80
C MET A 53 5.63 7.11 -1.42
N VAL A 54 6.59 6.57 -2.16
CA VAL A 54 6.41 5.25 -2.82
C VAL A 54 6.20 4.17 -1.76
N ARG A 55 5.16 3.35 -1.94
CA ARG A 55 4.89 2.25 -1.00
C ARG A 55 6.00 1.20 -1.06
N PRO A 56 6.33 0.57 0.05
CA PRO A 56 7.17 -0.62 0.05
C PRO A 56 6.57 -1.76 -0.79
N ASP A 57 7.34 -2.80 -1.00
CA ASP A 57 6.92 -4.03 -1.64
C ASP A 57 6.38 -3.82 -3.08
N GLY A 58 7.24 -3.23 -3.91
CA GLY A 58 7.00 -3.09 -5.34
C GLY A 58 6.35 -1.78 -5.80
N GLY A 59 6.24 -0.77 -4.94
CA GLY A 59 5.92 0.60 -5.40
C GLY A 59 7.07 1.14 -6.26
N VAL A 60 6.76 1.96 -7.27
CA VAL A 60 7.72 2.41 -8.27
C VAL A 60 7.84 3.92 -8.31
N ALA A 61 9.07 4.43 -8.27
CA ALA A 61 9.39 5.82 -8.59
C ALA A 61 10.05 5.91 -9.97
N VAL A 62 9.63 6.89 -10.76
CA VAL A 62 10.18 7.15 -12.08
C VAL A 62 10.62 8.62 -12.20
N VAL A 63 11.84 8.80 -12.68
CA VAL A 63 12.38 10.12 -13.04
C VAL A 63 12.53 10.19 -14.56
N VAL A 64 11.92 11.20 -15.17
CA VAL A 64 12.06 11.49 -16.58
C VAL A 64 12.80 12.82 -16.73
N ALA A 65 13.96 12.81 -17.37
CA ALA A 65 14.84 13.97 -17.50
C ALA A 65 15.22 14.24 -18.97
N GLN A 66 15.35 15.50 -19.32
CA GLN A 66 15.80 15.92 -20.65
C GLN A 66 17.29 15.68 -20.89
N SER A 67 18.07 15.54 -19.84
CA SER A 67 19.49 15.23 -19.88
C SER A 67 19.84 14.20 -18.81
N LYS A 68 21.00 13.58 -18.93
CA LYS A 68 21.50 12.66 -17.93
C LYS A 68 21.60 13.34 -16.56
N VAL A 69 21.01 12.71 -15.53
CA VAL A 69 21.04 13.18 -14.15
C VAL A 69 21.72 12.14 -13.27
N GLU A 70 22.35 12.61 -12.21
CA GLU A 70 22.94 11.75 -11.18
C GLU A 70 21.87 11.46 -10.13
N LEU A 71 21.61 10.18 -9.90
CA LEU A 71 20.62 9.69 -8.94
C LEU A 71 21.27 8.67 -8.00
N PRO A 72 20.67 8.40 -6.85
CA PRO A 72 21.12 7.32 -5.97
C PRO A 72 21.28 5.98 -6.70
N PRO A 73 22.24 5.13 -6.29
CA PRO A 73 22.61 3.93 -7.06
C PRO A 73 21.49 2.87 -7.19
N HIS A 74 20.46 2.95 -6.38
CA HIS A 74 19.29 2.08 -6.48
C HIS A 74 18.30 2.49 -7.58
N PHE A 75 18.49 3.68 -8.20
CA PHE A 75 17.78 4.04 -9.42
C PHE A 75 18.49 3.43 -10.63
N SER A 76 17.79 2.58 -11.34
CA SER A 76 18.29 1.97 -12.58
C SER A 76 17.93 2.83 -13.78
N SER A 77 18.91 3.07 -14.66
CA SER A 77 18.65 3.71 -15.95
C SER A 77 17.86 2.77 -16.85
N VAL A 78 16.80 3.27 -17.43
CA VAL A 78 16.08 2.61 -18.52
C VAL A 78 16.56 3.22 -19.84
N ASN A 79 16.24 2.58 -20.96
CA ASN A 79 16.60 3.08 -22.28
C ASN A 79 16.08 4.51 -22.51
N THR A 80 16.84 5.32 -23.25
CA THR A 80 16.39 6.63 -23.67
C THR A 80 15.22 6.48 -24.64
N VAL A 81 14.10 7.12 -24.31
CA VAL A 81 12.89 7.14 -25.13
C VAL A 81 12.64 8.56 -25.60
N GLU A 82 12.50 8.75 -26.90
CA GLU A 82 12.26 10.08 -27.53
C GLU A 82 13.22 11.19 -27.07
N GLY A 83 14.50 10.83 -26.86
CA GLY A 83 15.52 11.76 -26.40
C GLY A 83 15.49 12.09 -24.90
N GLN A 84 14.62 11.47 -24.15
CA GLN A 84 14.52 11.62 -22.70
C GLN A 84 15.19 10.45 -21.96
N HIS A 85 15.86 10.75 -20.86
CA HIS A 85 16.47 9.77 -19.97
C HIS A 85 15.47 9.35 -18.91
N TRP A 86 15.22 8.06 -18.82
CA TRP A 86 14.30 7.45 -17.87
C TRP A 86 15.06 6.66 -16.82
N TYR A 87 14.70 6.84 -15.57
CA TYR A 87 15.23 6.11 -14.44
C TYR A 87 14.08 5.58 -13.62
N HIS A 88 14.23 4.38 -13.08
CA HIS A 88 13.23 3.80 -12.19
C HIS A 88 13.87 3.25 -10.92
N TYR A 89 13.10 3.27 -9.86
CA TYR A 89 13.38 2.62 -8.60
C TYR A 89 12.14 1.82 -8.18
N SER A 90 12.31 0.51 -7.96
CA SER A 90 11.27 -0.32 -7.35
C SER A 90 11.62 -0.51 -5.88
N ARG A 91 10.73 -0.04 -5.02
CA ARG A 91 10.98 -0.08 -3.58
C ARG A 91 10.85 -1.51 -3.05
N PRO A 92 11.86 -2.03 -2.35
CA PRO A 92 11.80 -3.35 -1.73
C PRO A 92 10.77 -3.38 -0.58
N ALA A 93 10.53 -4.56 -0.04
CA ALA A 93 9.76 -4.73 1.18
C ALA A 93 10.33 -3.89 2.33
N LEU A 94 9.46 -3.51 3.26
CA LEU A 94 9.86 -2.73 4.42
C LEU A 94 10.73 -3.62 5.33
N PRO A 95 11.96 -3.21 5.67
CA PRO A 95 12.77 -3.96 6.63
C PRO A 95 12.03 -4.11 7.96
N GLY A 96 12.06 -5.30 8.55
CA GLY A 96 11.38 -5.58 9.80
C GLY A 96 9.86 -5.76 9.70
N ALA A 97 9.28 -5.73 8.49
CA ALA A 97 7.89 -6.14 8.32
C ALA A 97 7.79 -7.66 8.37
N GLY A 98 7.01 -8.19 9.28
CA GLY A 98 6.64 -9.60 9.32
C GLY A 98 5.51 -9.91 8.36
N ASP A 99 5.42 -11.17 7.94
CA ASP A 99 4.30 -11.70 7.17
C ASP A 99 3.34 -12.44 8.10
N TRP A 100 2.10 -12.01 8.15
CA TRP A 100 1.03 -12.64 8.93
C TRP A 100 0.21 -13.57 8.03
N THR A 101 0.75 -14.75 7.74
CA THR A 101 0.20 -15.69 6.75
C THR A 101 -0.86 -16.64 7.30
N HIS A 102 -0.94 -16.78 8.62
CA HIS A 102 -1.87 -17.67 9.34
C HIS A 102 -2.59 -16.92 10.47
N LEU A 103 -3.55 -17.59 11.11
CA LEU A 103 -4.40 -17.02 12.15
C LEU A 103 -3.59 -16.39 13.31
N TYR A 104 -2.46 -16.98 13.66
CA TYR A 104 -1.55 -16.53 14.71
C TYR A 104 -0.13 -16.31 14.17
N GLY A 105 -0.01 -15.56 13.07
CA GLY A 105 1.27 -15.18 12.48
C GLY A 105 1.65 -16.07 11.31
N ASP A 106 2.32 -17.15 11.57
CA ASP A 106 2.81 -18.13 10.60
C ASP A 106 2.37 -19.56 10.97
N PRO A 107 2.85 -20.63 10.32
CA PRO A 107 2.45 -22.00 10.59
C PRO A 107 2.76 -22.49 12.00
N ASP A 108 3.69 -21.88 12.71
CA ASP A 108 4.04 -22.27 14.09
C ASP A 108 3.08 -21.71 15.16
N ASN A 109 2.22 -20.77 14.77
CA ASN A 109 1.25 -20.09 15.63
C ASN A 109 1.88 -19.34 16.82
N ALA A 110 3.07 -18.80 16.64
CA ALA A 110 3.79 -18.08 17.69
C ALA A 110 3.21 -16.69 17.99
N ALA A 111 2.29 -16.21 17.17
CA ALA A 111 1.74 -14.84 17.18
C ALA A 111 2.82 -13.75 17.05
N PHE A 112 3.94 -14.10 16.42
CA PHE A 112 5.06 -13.26 16.13
C PHE A 112 5.79 -13.80 14.89
N THR A 113 6.01 -12.97 13.90
CA THR A 113 6.66 -13.35 12.63
C THR A 113 7.96 -12.57 12.38
N GLY A 114 8.60 -12.09 13.44
CA GLY A 114 9.85 -11.35 13.37
C GLY A 114 9.65 -9.85 13.12
N GLU A 115 8.49 -9.30 13.44
CA GLU A 115 8.21 -7.88 13.26
C GLU A 115 9.14 -7.00 14.11
N ASP A 116 9.71 -5.99 13.45
CA ASP A 116 10.40 -4.88 14.10
C ASP A 116 9.53 -3.62 13.98
N LEU A 117 9.05 -3.12 15.10
CA LEU A 117 8.22 -1.92 15.17
C LEU A 117 9.05 -0.62 15.10
N GLY A 118 10.31 -0.68 14.70
CA GLY A 118 11.16 0.50 14.54
C GLY A 118 11.45 1.23 15.85
N GLY A 119 11.42 0.51 16.97
CA GLY A 119 11.65 1.07 18.31
C GLY A 119 10.39 1.65 18.96
N ALA A 120 9.20 1.49 18.36
CA ALA A 120 7.95 1.86 19.03
C ALA A 120 7.80 1.08 20.34
N SER A 121 7.54 1.79 21.43
CA SER A 121 7.44 1.23 22.78
C SER A 121 6.04 1.35 23.37
N SER A 122 5.18 2.13 22.73
CA SER A 122 3.80 2.34 23.14
C SER A 122 2.89 2.58 21.93
N THR A 123 1.60 2.54 22.14
CA THR A 123 0.61 2.87 21.10
C THR A 123 0.66 4.32 20.65
N GLU A 124 1.26 5.21 21.43
CA GLU A 124 1.45 6.63 21.09
C GLU A 124 2.53 6.81 20.01
N ASP A 125 3.42 5.82 19.86
CA ASP A 125 4.44 5.80 18.82
C ASP A 125 3.91 5.32 17.45
N LEU A 126 2.65 4.86 17.41
CA LEU A 126 2.01 4.36 16.20
C LEU A 126 1.16 5.44 15.54
N ASP A 127 1.19 5.48 14.23
CA ASP A 127 0.42 6.43 13.43
C ASP A 127 -0.54 5.71 12.48
N ILE A 128 -1.59 6.43 12.04
CA ILE A 128 -2.58 5.87 11.13
C ILE A 128 -2.07 6.03 9.70
N GLN A 129 -1.78 4.92 9.03
CA GLN A 129 -1.34 4.92 7.64
C GLN A 129 -2.48 5.29 6.68
N TRP A 130 -3.65 4.70 6.84
CA TRP A 130 -4.83 5.02 6.05
C TRP A 130 -6.11 4.62 6.79
N VAL A 131 -7.20 5.25 6.39
CA VAL A 131 -8.54 4.92 6.86
C VAL A 131 -9.40 4.56 5.65
N GLY A 132 -9.89 3.35 5.63
CA GLY A 132 -10.75 2.84 4.58
C GLY A 132 -12.16 2.52 5.06
N ARG A 133 -13.01 2.10 4.14
CA ARG A 133 -14.30 1.53 4.51
C ARG A 133 -14.08 0.26 5.33
N PRO A 134 -14.95 -0.01 6.33
CA PRO A 134 -14.89 -1.28 7.03
C PRO A 134 -14.99 -2.40 5.99
N GLY A 135 -14.12 -3.37 6.11
CA GLY A 135 -13.89 -4.53 5.25
C GLY A 135 -15.04 -5.05 4.40
N PRO A 136 -15.07 -6.31 4.01
CA PRO A 136 -16.17 -6.81 3.17
C PRO A 136 -17.47 -6.59 3.90
N ARG A 137 -18.22 -5.62 3.39
CA ARG A 137 -19.46 -5.11 3.94
C ARG A 137 -20.50 -6.19 3.95
N TYR A 138 -20.70 -6.90 4.95
CA TYR A 138 -21.95 -7.64 4.98
C TYR A 138 -22.19 -8.12 6.39
N GLN A 139 -23.05 -7.41 7.07
CA GLN A 139 -23.51 -7.55 8.44
C GLN A 139 -22.57 -7.02 9.51
N ALA A 140 -23.14 -6.12 10.30
CA ALA A 140 -22.64 -5.77 11.61
C ALA A 140 -22.83 -6.99 12.53
N ASP A 141 -21.95 -7.94 12.39
CA ASP A 141 -21.94 -9.09 13.26
C ASP A 141 -21.26 -8.70 14.57
N ARG A 142 -22.06 -8.61 15.61
CA ARG A 142 -21.60 -8.24 16.94
C ARG A 142 -21.24 -9.46 17.78
N SER A 143 -21.57 -10.63 17.34
CA SER A 143 -21.35 -11.89 18.07
C SER A 143 -20.52 -12.84 17.25
N GLY A 144 -19.56 -13.49 17.89
CA GLY A 144 -18.72 -14.50 17.27
C GLY A 144 -17.27 -14.08 17.01
N ARG A 145 -16.41 -15.04 16.91
CA ARG A 145 -15.01 -14.86 16.52
C ARG A 145 -14.94 -14.67 15.02
N LYS A 146 -14.26 -13.64 14.59
CA LYS A 146 -14.04 -13.35 13.16
C LYS A 146 -12.67 -13.89 12.75
N PRO A 147 -12.52 -14.39 11.51
CA PRO A 147 -11.22 -14.72 10.99
C PRO A 147 -10.31 -13.50 11.06
N SER A 148 -9.08 -13.69 11.52
CA SER A 148 -8.08 -12.63 11.51
C SER A 148 -7.77 -12.22 10.08
N PRO A 149 -7.56 -10.93 9.82
CA PRO A 149 -6.93 -10.51 8.59
C PRO A 149 -5.58 -11.19 8.43
N LEU A 150 -5.21 -11.54 7.21
CA LEU A 150 -3.88 -12.03 6.87
C LEU A 150 -3.14 -10.97 6.09
N ALA A 151 -1.82 -10.87 6.28
CA ALA A 151 -0.99 -9.88 5.62
C ALA A 151 0.29 -10.53 5.10
N THR A 152 0.54 -10.48 3.82
CA THR A 152 1.79 -10.93 3.18
C THR A 152 1.99 -10.26 1.84
N GLY A 153 3.24 -10.08 1.42
CA GLY A 153 3.61 -9.50 0.13
C GLY A 153 2.97 -8.13 -0.12
N GLY A 154 2.88 -7.27 0.90
CA GLY A 154 2.27 -5.94 0.81
C GLY A 154 0.76 -5.95 0.62
N ARG A 155 0.09 -7.07 0.86
CA ARG A 155 -1.37 -7.25 0.71
C ARG A 155 -2.01 -7.58 2.05
N LEU A 156 -3.22 -7.08 2.24
CA LEU A 156 -4.08 -7.40 3.37
C LEU A 156 -5.29 -8.17 2.86
N PHE A 157 -5.47 -9.39 3.35
CA PHE A 157 -6.58 -10.25 2.98
C PHE A 157 -7.65 -10.23 4.07
N LEU A 158 -8.88 -9.99 3.69
CA LEU A 158 -10.03 -9.91 4.58
C LEU A 158 -11.12 -10.88 4.13
N GLN A 159 -11.54 -11.72 5.05
CA GLN A 159 -12.69 -12.59 4.86
C GLN A 159 -13.97 -11.87 5.30
N GLY A 160 -14.96 -11.84 4.44
CA GLY A 160 -16.32 -11.42 4.73
C GLY A 160 -17.33 -12.56 4.57
N LEU A 161 -18.61 -12.25 4.68
CA LEU A 161 -19.67 -13.19 4.35
C LEU A 161 -19.69 -13.42 2.84
N HIS A 162 -19.53 -14.67 2.41
CA HIS A 162 -19.50 -15.11 1.01
C HIS A 162 -18.44 -14.39 0.14
N ARG A 163 -17.40 -13.84 0.75
CA ARG A 163 -16.43 -13.00 0.02
C ARG A 163 -15.08 -12.97 0.69
N ILE A 164 -14.03 -12.95 -0.13
CA ILE A 164 -12.69 -12.57 0.25
C ILE A 164 -12.27 -11.36 -0.57
N ILE A 165 -11.59 -10.41 0.05
CA ILE A 165 -10.98 -9.27 -0.65
C ILE A 165 -9.50 -9.18 -0.33
N ALA A 166 -8.72 -8.75 -1.31
CA ALA A 166 -7.34 -8.32 -1.12
C ALA A 166 -7.24 -6.81 -1.27
N LEU A 167 -6.60 -6.19 -0.30
CA LEU A 167 -6.27 -4.77 -0.30
C LEU A 167 -4.77 -4.59 -0.39
N ASP A 168 -4.33 -3.47 -0.93
CA ASP A 168 -2.99 -2.96 -0.73
C ASP A 168 -2.84 -2.56 0.75
N SER A 169 -1.88 -3.14 1.46
CA SER A 169 -1.70 -2.92 2.90
C SER A 169 -1.24 -1.50 3.24
N PHE A 170 -0.68 -0.77 2.28
CA PHE A 170 -0.13 0.57 2.50
C PHE A 170 -1.11 1.70 2.21
N ASN A 171 -2.14 1.46 1.39
CA ASN A 171 -3.09 2.51 1.01
C ASN A 171 -4.57 2.07 0.99
N GLY A 172 -4.87 0.81 1.29
CA GLY A 172 -6.23 0.28 1.37
C GLY A 172 -6.96 0.15 0.03
N THR A 173 -6.27 0.28 -1.09
CA THR A 173 -6.87 0.09 -2.41
C THR A 173 -7.29 -1.37 -2.60
N VAL A 174 -8.50 -1.60 -3.06
CA VAL A 174 -8.98 -2.96 -3.39
C VAL A 174 -8.25 -3.47 -4.63
N ILE A 175 -7.45 -4.51 -4.46
CA ILE A 175 -6.72 -5.18 -5.55
C ILE A 175 -7.66 -6.13 -6.28
N TRP A 176 -8.36 -6.97 -5.52
CA TRP A 176 -9.38 -7.86 -6.07
C TRP A 176 -10.43 -8.20 -5.01
N SER A 177 -11.55 -8.72 -5.47
CA SER A 177 -12.67 -9.17 -4.64
C SER A 177 -13.23 -10.44 -5.26
N LEU A 178 -13.26 -11.52 -4.47
CA LEU A 178 -13.74 -12.83 -4.90
C LEU A 178 -14.97 -13.21 -4.09
N GLU A 179 -16.06 -13.52 -4.77
CA GLU A 179 -17.26 -14.10 -4.17
C GLU A 179 -17.12 -15.61 -4.07
N ILE A 180 -17.33 -16.14 -2.87
CA ILE A 180 -17.27 -17.58 -2.60
C ILE A 180 -18.58 -17.97 -1.93
N PRO A 181 -19.48 -18.67 -2.63
CA PRO A 181 -20.73 -19.11 -2.05
C PRO A 181 -20.50 -19.96 -0.78
N ASN A 182 -21.33 -19.74 0.22
CA ASN A 182 -21.28 -20.46 1.51
C ASN A 182 -20.02 -20.23 2.37
N LEU A 183 -19.20 -19.25 2.02
CA LEU A 183 -18.12 -18.82 2.92
C LEU A 183 -18.73 -18.05 4.08
N GLU A 184 -18.58 -18.61 5.29
CA GLU A 184 -19.04 -17.97 6.52
C GLU A 184 -17.97 -17.03 7.08
N ARG A 185 -18.42 -15.94 7.67
CA ARG A 185 -17.53 -14.98 8.31
C ARG A 185 -17.17 -15.35 9.75
N PHE A 186 -17.71 -16.44 10.23
CA PHE A 186 -17.55 -16.86 11.62
C PHE A 186 -16.40 -17.84 11.78
N ASN A 187 -15.58 -17.60 12.75
CA ASN A 187 -14.63 -18.57 13.24
C ASN A 187 -15.31 -19.31 14.42
N VAL A 188 -16.22 -20.24 14.12
CA VAL A 188 -16.80 -21.11 15.12
C VAL A 188 -16.08 -22.47 15.14
N PRO A 189 -16.01 -23.14 16.29
CA PRO A 189 -15.23 -24.38 16.43
C PRO A 189 -15.59 -25.53 15.49
N ARG A 190 -16.75 -25.47 14.86
CA ARG A 190 -17.22 -26.50 13.95
C ARG A 190 -17.04 -26.18 12.46
N ASP A 191 -17.00 -24.90 12.11
CA ASP A 191 -17.00 -24.43 10.73
C ASP A 191 -15.90 -23.38 10.53
N CYS A 192 -14.79 -23.55 11.21
CA CYS A 192 -13.64 -22.66 11.06
C CYS A 192 -13.18 -22.68 9.61
N SER A 193 -13.47 -21.64 8.88
CA SER A 193 -12.78 -21.36 7.63
C SER A 193 -11.36 -20.91 7.99
N ASN A 194 -10.53 -21.85 8.42
CA ASN A 194 -9.11 -21.61 8.55
C ASN A 194 -8.57 -21.39 7.15
N TRP A 195 -7.85 -20.31 7.00
CA TRP A 195 -7.25 -19.94 5.76
C TRP A 195 -5.82 -19.45 5.98
N CYS A 196 -5.02 -19.53 4.96
CA CYS A 196 -3.66 -19.00 4.94
C CYS A 196 -3.43 -18.24 3.64
N ALA A 197 -2.46 -17.36 3.65
CA ALA A 197 -1.99 -16.62 2.49
C ALA A 197 -0.53 -16.99 2.18
N THR A 198 -0.18 -17.07 0.91
CA THR A 198 1.18 -17.34 0.42
C THR A 198 1.55 -16.35 -0.67
#